data_bab3afda9ad02ada87ce16969d2636f0
#
_entry.id   bab3afda9ad02ada87ce16969d2636f0
#
_cell.length_a   1.000
_cell.length_b   1.000
_cell.length_c   1.000
_cell.angle_alpha   90.00
_cell.angle_beta   90.00
_cell.angle_gamma   90.00
#
_symmetry.space_group_name_H-M   'P 1'
#
loop_
_entity.id
_entity.type
_entity.pdbx_description
1 polymer ?
#
loop_
_entity_poly.entity_id
_entity_poly.type
_entity_poly.pdbx_seq_one_letter_code
_entity_poly.pdbx_strand_id
1 'polypeptide(L)'
;MRLSGWSLVSAVVCAAALAAAVVPDSAAEDVGQAAPPAAPAAGEKTPPARPAVEFKLPERWVYSAPLLAPEERQTDAALAVKDPSVVFAGGKWHVFMTIKCSGYTPMEYATFDTWEKAAAAPRTVLKVYDGKYYCAPQVFFFRPQKKWYLIYQAGAPGRKFMHVAYSTTEDITRPESWSKADWVFPREESDPRKEGGLDYWMICDQERAYFFYTNLNGKMWRLWTELKDFPRGFGHPEVALEADVFEASHTYRLKGLNKYLTVIEAGQAGRRYYKAYLADRLDGRWTPLADTQEKPFAGWANVGPAQGVEPWTDNISHGELLRDASDETMTVDPANLRFVFQGVLQKDKPGDYGKIPWRIGILTPAK
;
A
#
# COMPACT_ATOMS: atom_id res chain seq x y z
N MET A 1 -28.33 35.71 -28.09
CA MET A 1 -29.72 35.60 -28.59
C MET A 1 -30.10 34.12 -28.56
N ARG A 2 -31.15 33.79 -27.77
CA ARG A 2 -31.89 32.50 -27.58
C ARG A 2 -31.08 31.26 -27.19
N LEU A 3 -31.12 30.73 -25.94
CA LEU A 3 -32.17 30.16 -25.04
C LEU A 3 -32.91 28.96 -25.64
N SER A 4 -32.84 27.89 -24.85
CA SER A 4 -33.88 26.96 -24.44
C SER A 4 -33.79 25.52 -24.94
N GLY A 5 -33.93 24.61 -24.00
CA GLY A 5 -34.44 23.26 -24.18
C GLY A 5 -34.20 22.31 -23.00
N TRP A 6 -34.95 22.49 -21.91
CA TRP A 6 -35.10 21.47 -20.87
C TRP A 6 -36.13 20.43 -21.34
N SER A 7 -35.84 19.14 -21.13
CA SER A 7 -36.87 18.10 -21.15
C SER A 7 -36.75 17.23 -19.91
N LEU A 8 -37.74 17.35 -19.04
CA LEU A 8 -38.06 16.39 -17.99
C LEU A 8 -38.60 15.09 -18.63
N VAL A 9 -38.18 13.94 -18.10
CA VAL A 9 -38.94 12.69 -18.26
C VAL A 9 -39.16 12.07 -16.89
N SER A 10 -40.42 11.78 -16.67
CA SER A 10 -41.13 11.40 -15.45
C SER A 10 -40.72 10.03 -14.89
N ALA A 11 -40.84 9.94 -13.57
CA ALA A 11 -40.80 8.70 -12.79
C ALA A 11 -42.06 7.86 -13.05
N VAL A 12 -41.86 6.56 -13.21
CA VAL A 12 -42.94 5.57 -13.07
C VAL A 12 -42.66 4.72 -11.84
N VAL A 13 -43.52 4.83 -10.87
CA VAL A 13 -43.60 4.01 -9.65
C VAL A 13 -44.42 2.77 -10.00
N CYS A 14 -43.83 1.56 -9.89
CA CYS A 14 -44.57 0.31 -9.85
C CYS A 14 -44.49 -0.26 -8.42
N ALA A 15 -45.61 -0.21 -7.74
CA ALA A 15 -45.87 -0.94 -6.51
C ALA A 15 -46.19 -2.40 -6.85
N ALA A 16 -45.52 -3.36 -6.27
CA ALA A 16 -45.90 -4.77 -6.28
C ALA A 16 -46.14 -5.25 -4.85
N ALA A 17 -47.32 -5.84 -4.67
CA ALA A 17 -47.92 -6.26 -3.42
C ALA A 17 -47.24 -7.49 -2.81
N LEU A 18 -47.10 -7.49 -1.47
CA LEU A 18 -46.77 -8.66 -0.66
C LEU A 18 -47.97 -9.63 -0.60
N ALA A 19 -47.71 -10.89 -0.92
CA ALA A 19 -48.56 -12.01 -0.54
C ALA A 19 -47.88 -12.77 0.61
N ALA A 20 -48.48 -12.78 1.77
CA ALA A 20 -48.06 -13.56 2.93
C ALA A 20 -48.51 -15.00 2.77
N ALA A 21 -47.54 -15.95 2.81
CA ALA A 21 -47.83 -17.37 2.93
C ALA A 21 -47.68 -17.79 4.40
N VAL A 22 -48.80 -18.31 4.95
CA VAL A 22 -48.90 -18.92 6.28
C VAL A 22 -48.32 -20.34 6.18
N VAL A 23 -47.37 -20.70 7.02
CA VAL A 23 -46.83 -22.05 7.21
C VAL A 23 -47.33 -22.58 8.57
N PRO A 24 -47.88 -23.81 8.66
CA PRO A 24 -48.45 -24.34 9.89
C PRO A 24 -47.37 -24.87 10.86
N ASP A 25 -47.71 -24.70 12.12
CA ASP A 25 -47.05 -25.14 13.33
C ASP A 25 -46.91 -26.67 13.38
N SER A 26 -45.73 -27.18 13.61
CA SER A 26 -45.54 -28.62 13.93
C SER A 26 -44.49 -28.83 15.01
N ALA A 27 -44.97 -29.32 16.15
CA ALA A 27 -44.36 -30.21 17.14
C ALA A 27 -43.04 -29.75 17.82
N ALA A 28 -43.21 -29.40 19.10
CA ALA A 28 -42.15 -29.30 20.08
C ALA A 28 -41.55 -30.69 20.37
N GLU A 29 -40.25 -30.88 20.06
CA GLU A 29 -39.44 -31.96 20.62
C GLU A 29 -38.74 -31.47 21.89
N ASP A 30 -38.89 -32.26 22.95
CA ASP A 30 -38.34 -32.10 24.29
C ASP A 30 -36.79 -32.23 24.24
N VAL A 31 -36.08 -31.10 24.36
CA VAL A 31 -34.62 -31.07 24.47
C VAL A 31 -34.23 -31.04 25.94
N GLY A 32 -33.75 -32.19 26.42
CA GLY A 32 -33.26 -32.36 27.77
C GLY A 32 -32.28 -31.30 28.21
N GLN A 33 -32.53 -30.75 29.39
CA GLN A 33 -31.70 -29.74 30.08
C GLN A 33 -30.30 -30.30 30.34
N ALA A 34 -29.28 -29.79 29.62
CA ALA A 34 -27.88 -30.01 29.95
C ALA A 34 -27.52 -29.28 31.26
N ALA A 35 -26.87 -29.99 32.17
CA ALA A 35 -26.40 -29.43 33.42
C ALA A 35 -25.43 -28.27 33.21
N PRO A 36 -25.43 -27.23 34.04
CA PRO A 36 -24.50 -26.10 33.93
C PRO A 36 -23.05 -26.61 34.10
N PRO A 37 -22.07 -25.99 33.35
CA PRO A 37 -20.68 -26.33 33.52
C PRO A 37 -20.19 -25.98 34.92
N ALA A 38 -19.39 -26.85 35.52
CA ALA A 38 -18.79 -26.66 36.84
C ALA A 38 -17.98 -25.37 36.88
N ALA A 39 -18.12 -24.62 37.98
CA ALA A 39 -17.32 -23.38 38.22
C ALA A 39 -15.82 -23.71 38.18
N PRO A 40 -14.98 -22.85 37.57
CA PRO A 40 -13.54 -23.07 37.55
C PRO A 40 -12.98 -23.00 38.98
N ALA A 41 -12.07 -23.94 39.31
CA ALA A 41 -11.39 -24.00 40.58
C ALA A 41 -10.61 -22.69 40.83
N ALA A 42 -10.86 -22.09 41.98
CA ALA A 42 -10.13 -20.91 42.46
C ALA A 42 -8.66 -21.26 42.73
N GLY A 43 -7.73 -20.69 41.96
CA GLY A 43 -6.33 -20.80 42.32
C GLY A 43 -5.25 -20.63 41.28
N GLU A 44 -5.57 -20.41 39.98
CA GLU A 44 -4.50 -20.04 39.05
C GLU A 44 -4.27 -18.53 39.06
N LYS A 45 -3.18 -18.11 39.69
CA LYS A 45 -2.68 -16.72 39.56
C LYS A 45 -2.28 -16.50 38.11
N THR A 46 -3.07 -15.74 37.41
CA THR A 46 -2.69 -15.20 36.08
C THR A 46 -1.28 -14.58 36.24
N PRO A 47 -0.30 -15.01 35.43
CA PRO A 47 1.03 -14.39 35.51
C PRO A 47 0.85 -12.89 35.21
N PRO A 48 1.64 -12.01 35.89
CA PRO A 48 1.54 -10.58 35.71
C PRO A 48 1.71 -10.27 34.20
N ALA A 49 0.76 -9.53 33.64
CA ALA A 49 0.83 -9.06 32.28
C ALA A 49 2.20 -8.39 32.08
N ARG A 50 3.00 -8.87 31.13
CA ARG A 50 4.22 -8.16 30.72
C ARG A 50 3.84 -6.74 30.42
N PRO A 51 4.60 -5.74 30.90
CA PRO A 51 4.33 -4.36 30.56
C PRO A 51 4.24 -4.25 29.02
N ALA A 52 3.18 -3.65 28.55
CA ALA A 52 2.99 -3.45 27.12
C ALA A 52 4.20 -2.64 26.61
N VAL A 53 5.00 -3.23 25.72
CA VAL A 53 6.09 -2.52 25.06
C VAL A 53 5.48 -1.40 24.24
N GLU A 54 5.69 -0.17 24.66
CA GLU A 54 5.21 0.99 23.91
C GLU A 54 6.02 1.14 22.63
N PHE A 55 5.36 1.15 21.48
CA PHE A 55 6.01 1.41 20.21
C PHE A 55 6.34 2.90 20.06
N LYS A 56 7.60 3.20 19.77
CA LYS A 56 8.07 4.56 19.50
C LYS A 56 8.74 4.64 18.13
N LEU A 57 8.44 5.70 17.41
CA LEU A 57 9.12 6.03 16.17
C LEU A 57 10.50 6.64 16.47
N PRO A 58 11.48 6.53 15.55
CA PRO A 58 12.70 7.31 15.59
C PRO A 58 12.40 8.81 15.63
N GLU A 59 13.04 9.54 16.53
CA GLU A 59 12.90 11.02 16.61
C GLU A 59 13.50 11.69 15.39
N ARG A 60 14.60 11.15 14.85
CA ARG A 60 15.30 11.67 13.69
C ARG A 60 15.72 10.56 12.75
N TRP A 61 15.75 10.89 11.48
CA TRP A 61 16.22 10.04 10.41
C TRP A 61 17.39 10.65 9.67
N VAL A 62 18.25 9.79 9.10
CA VAL A 62 19.27 10.19 8.14
C VAL A 62 19.07 9.46 6.84
N TYR A 63 19.24 10.17 5.72
CA TYR A 63 19.15 9.57 4.38
C TYR A 63 20.53 9.24 3.81
N SER A 64 20.60 8.16 3.02
CA SER A 64 21.74 7.78 2.21
C SER A 64 21.95 8.75 1.05
N ALA A 65 23.11 8.68 0.37
CA ALA A 65 23.21 9.15 -1.02
C ALA A 65 22.13 8.45 -1.88
N PRO A 66 21.75 9.01 -3.05
CA PRO A 66 20.84 8.34 -3.97
C PRO A 66 21.34 6.93 -4.32
N LEU A 67 20.51 5.92 -4.10
CA LEU A 67 20.82 4.51 -4.35
C LEU A 67 20.39 4.10 -5.76
N LEU A 68 19.26 4.62 -6.23
CA LEU A 68 18.72 4.38 -7.56
C LEU A 68 18.31 5.72 -8.17
N ALA A 69 18.87 6.04 -9.32
CA ALA A 69 18.60 7.26 -10.10
C ALA A 69 18.17 6.88 -11.52
N PRO A 70 17.56 7.79 -12.30
CA PRO A 70 17.27 7.52 -13.70
C PRO A 70 18.55 7.08 -14.45
N GLU A 71 18.43 6.00 -15.22
CA GLU A 71 19.53 5.55 -16.09
C GLU A 71 19.56 6.33 -17.40
N GLU A 72 20.75 6.60 -17.89
CA GLU A 72 20.93 7.06 -19.26
C GLU A 72 20.58 5.92 -20.21
N ARG A 73 19.70 6.20 -21.18
CA ARG A 73 19.26 5.28 -22.21
C ARG A 73 19.34 5.93 -23.57
N GLN A 74 19.72 5.14 -24.57
CA GLN A 74 19.80 5.63 -25.95
C GLN A 74 18.42 6.00 -26.53
N THR A 75 17.39 5.30 -26.08
CA THR A 75 16.00 5.55 -26.48
C THR A 75 15.15 5.66 -25.22
N ASP A 76 14.17 6.59 -25.25
CA ASP A 76 13.19 6.78 -24.19
C ASP A 76 13.81 7.00 -22.80
N ALA A 77 14.55 8.11 -22.69
CA ALA A 77 15.29 8.48 -21.48
C ALA A 77 14.39 8.45 -20.23
N ALA A 78 14.88 7.79 -19.18
CA ALA A 78 14.25 7.82 -17.87
C ALA A 78 14.39 9.20 -17.23
N LEU A 79 13.28 9.82 -16.86
CA LEU A 79 13.22 11.13 -16.21
C LEU A 79 13.23 11.00 -14.68
N ALA A 80 12.65 9.93 -14.15
CA ALA A 80 12.52 9.68 -12.73
C ALA A 80 12.49 8.19 -12.41
N VAL A 81 12.96 7.85 -11.20
CA VAL A 81 12.75 6.55 -10.54
C VAL A 81 11.88 6.79 -9.31
N LYS A 82 10.76 6.06 -9.20
CA LYS A 82 9.67 6.34 -8.26
C LYS A 82 9.12 5.07 -7.63
N ASP A 83 8.29 5.27 -6.62
CA ASP A 83 7.36 4.28 -6.07
C ASP A 83 8.04 2.92 -5.79
N PRO A 84 9.09 2.86 -4.95
CA PRO A 84 9.81 1.61 -4.69
C PRO A 84 8.97 0.63 -3.89
N SER A 85 8.99 -0.66 -4.28
CA SER A 85 8.56 -1.76 -3.44
C SER A 85 9.65 -2.80 -3.31
N VAL A 86 9.92 -3.28 -2.09
CA VAL A 86 11.17 -3.97 -1.76
C VAL A 86 10.93 -5.22 -0.92
N VAL A 87 11.56 -6.33 -1.30
CA VAL A 87 11.62 -7.55 -0.47
C VAL A 87 13.06 -8.07 -0.38
N PHE A 88 13.37 -8.74 0.73
CA PHE A 88 14.58 -9.51 0.88
C PHE A 88 14.25 -10.99 0.78
N ALA A 89 14.79 -11.67 -0.23
CA ALA A 89 14.55 -13.08 -0.47
C ALA A 89 15.78 -13.75 -1.11
N GLY A 90 16.04 -15.02 -0.77
CA GLY A 90 17.16 -15.74 -1.33
C GLY A 90 18.53 -15.08 -1.10
N GLY A 91 18.68 -14.30 -0.01
CA GLY A 91 19.91 -13.58 0.31
C GLY A 91 20.13 -12.29 -0.48
N LYS A 92 19.13 -11.81 -1.21
CA LYS A 92 19.18 -10.60 -2.04
C LYS A 92 18.02 -9.67 -1.80
N TRP A 93 18.27 -8.39 -2.02
CA TRP A 93 17.22 -7.38 -2.15
C TRP A 93 16.65 -7.42 -3.57
N HIS A 94 15.34 -7.40 -3.67
CA HIS A 94 14.59 -7.30 -4.91
C HIS A 94 13.79 -6.01 -4.86
N VAL A 95 14.06 -5.10 -5.77
CA VAL A 95 13.43 -3.78 -5.84
C VAL A 95 12.61 -3.69 -7.12
N PHE A 96 11.34 -3.38 -6.96
CA PHE A 96 10.40 -3.05 -8.02
C PHE A 96 10.11 -1.56 -7.94
N MET A 97 10.11 -0.85 -9.04
CA MET A 97 10.02 0.62 -9.04
C MET A 97 9.37 1.12 -10.31
N THR A 98 8.71 2.26 -10.22
CA THR A 98 8.19 2.98 -11.39
C THR A 98 9.32 3.74 -12.07
N ILE A 99 9.39 3.68 -13.39
CA ILE A 99 10.24 4.54 -14.21
C ILE A 99 9.38 5.50 -15.00
N LYS A 100 9.59 6.80 -14.81
CA LYS A 100 8.94 7.80 -15.65
C LYS A 100 9.82 8.06 -16.87
N CYS A 101 9.32 7.70 -18.03
CA CYS A 101 9.94 8.03 -19.31
C CYS A 101 9.12 9.09 -20.06
N SER A 102 9.65 9.61 -21.16
CA SER A 102 8.98 10.65 -21.94
C SER A 102 7.64 10.17 -22.54
N GLY A 103 7.61 8.97 -23.09
CA GLY A 103 6.45 8.42 -23.81
C GLY A 103 5.63 7.39 -23.04
N TYR A 104 6.13 6.84 -21.93
CA TYR A 104 5.45 5.82 -21.15
C TYR A 104 5.94 5.77 -19.69
N THR A 105 5.23 5.02 -18.86
CA THR A 105 5.54 4.87 -17.42
C THR A 105 5.48 3.39 -17.07
N PRO A 106 6.58 2.63 -17.23
CA PRO A 106 6.66 1.22 -16.89
C PRO A 106 7.19 1.01 -15.47
N MET A 107 7.26 -0.26 -15.06
CA MET A 107 8.00 -0.70 -13.90
C MET A 107 9.33 -1.34 -14.29
N GLU A 108 10.34 -1.15 -13.44
CA GLU A 108 11.63 -1.84 -13.50
C GLU A 108 11.86 -2.70 -12.28
N TYR A 109 12.68 -3.71 -12.49
CA TYR A 109 13.21 -4.60 -11.48
C TYR A 109 14.73 -4.48 -11.41
N ALA A 110 15.26 -4.46 -10.18
CA ALA A 110 16.67 -4.60 -9.88
C ALA A 110 16.89 -5.56 -8.71
N THR A 111 18.02 -6.25 -8.68
CA THR A 111 18.40 -7.13 -7.56
C THR A 111 19.87 -6.98 -7.21
N PHE A 112 20.18 -7.01 -5.92
CA PHE A 112 21.52 -6.83 -5.39
C PHE A 112 21.66 -7.45 -3.99
N ASP A 113 22.91 -7.74 -3.58
CA ASP A 113 23.17 -8.36 -2.26
C ASP A 113 23.13 -7.33 -1.13
N THR A 114 23.68 -6.13 -1.37
CA THR A 114 23.77 -5.04 -0.38
C THR A 114 23.38 -3.71 -1.02
N TRP A 115 22.93 -2.75 -0.21
CA TRP A 115 22.46 -1.44 -0.68
C TRP A 115 23.56 -0.63 -1.38
N GLU A 116 24.83 -0.82 -1.02
CA GLU A 116 25.97 -0.17 -1.67
C GLU A 116 26.13 -0.58 -3.14
N LYS A 117 25.61 -1.77 -3.49
CA LYS A 117 25.63 -2.28 -4.88
C LYS A 117 24.41 -1.85 -5.70
N ALA A 118 23.43 -1.20 -5.09
CA ALA A 118 22.15 -0.86 -5.74
C ALA A 118 22.34 -0.01 -7.01
N ALA A 119 23.20 1.01 -6.95
CA ALA A 119 23.44 1.92 -8.08
C ALA A 119 24.04 1.23 -9.32
N ALA A 120 24.81 0.14 -9.13
CA ALA A 120 25.43 -0.62 -10.21
C ALA A 120 24.63 -1.88 -10.60
N ALA A 121 23.48 -2.13 -9.96
CA ALA A 121 22.69 -3.32 -10.23
C ALA A 121 22.05 -3.24 -11.63
N PRO A 122 22.10 -4.33 -12.42
CA PRO A 122 21.38 -4.41 -13.68
C PRO A 122 19.89 -4.19 -13.48
N ARG A 123 19.27 -3.46 -14.39
CA ARG A 123 17.84 -3.15 -14.36
C ARG A 123 17.12 -3.78 -15.55
N THR A 124 15.93 -4.28 -15.30
CA THR A 124 15.09 -4.91 -16.31
C THR A 124 13.70 -4.30 -16.30
N VAL A 125 13.27 -3.75 -17.44
CA VAL A 125 11.88 -3.31 -17.61
C VAL A 125 10.99 -4.54 -17.59
N LEU A 126 9.99 -4.55 -16.69
CA LEU A 126 9.02 -5.64 -16.58
C LEU A 126 8.03 -5.60 -17.73
N LYS A 127 7.86 -6.72 -18.43
CA LYS A 127 6.92 -6.85 -19.54
C LYS A 127 5.59 -7.47 -19.10
N VAL A 128 5.06 -7.00 -17.99
CA VAL A 128 3.84 -7.54 -17.35
C VAL A 128 2.57 -6.98 -17.96
N TYR A 129 2.63 -5.83 -18.64
CA TYR A 129 1.49 -5.17 -19.28
C TYR A 129 1.87 -4.59 -20.64
N ASP A 130 0.94 -4.65 -21.60
CA ASP A 130 1.19 -4.16 -22.96
C ASP A 130 0.80 -2.69 -23.16
N GLY A 131 0.17 -2.05 -22.15
CA GLY A 131 -0.15 -0.63 -22.16
C GLY A 131 1.05 0.25 -21.78
N LYS A 132 0.88 1.56 -21.98
CA LYS A 132 1.96 2.55 -21.77
C LYS A 132 2.08 3.04 -20.32
N TYR A 133 1.16 2.69 -19.44
CA TYR A 133 1.14 3.18 -18.07
C TYR A 133 0.83 2.05 -17.09
N TYR A 134 1.83 1.64 -16.33
CA TYR A 134 1.73 0.67 -15.24
C TYR A 134 2.83 0.96 -14.22
N CYS A 135 2.44 1.21 -12.97
CA CYS A 135 3.32 1.83 -11.98
C CYS A 135 2.85 1.58 -10.54
N ALA A 136 3.56 2.16 -9.58
CA ALA A 136 3.31 2.06 -8.15
C ALA A 136 3.15 0.60 -7.68
N PRO A 137 4.23 -0.21 -7.79
CA PRO A 137 4.20 -1.62 -7.45
C PRO A 137 4.12 -1.85 -5.94
N GLN A 138 3.51 -2.97 -5.56
CA GLN A 138 3.71 -3.66 -4.30
C GLN A 138 4.04 -5.12 -4.58
N VAL A 139 5.16 -5.63 -4.06
CA VAL A 139 5.59 -7.02 -4.22
C VAL A 139 5.53 -7.77 -2.89
N PHE A 140 5.02 -9.01 -2.88
CA PHE A 140 5.05 -9.89 -1.72
C PHE A 140 4.86 -11.37 -2.12
N PHE A 141 5.29 -12.28 -1.25
CA PHE A 141 5.05 -13.71 -1.39
C PHE A 141 3.73 -14.07 -0.72
N PHE A 142 2.77 -14.57 -1.47
CA PHE A 142 1.49 -15.01 -0.94
C PHE A 142 1.55 -16.49 -0.59
N ARG A 143 1.79 -16.80 0.69
CA ARG A 143 2.01 -18.16 1.21
C ARG A 143 0.89 -19.14 0.90
N PRO A 144 -0.41 -18.77 0.97
CA PRO A 144 -1.49 -19.71 0.68
C PRO A 144 -1.43 -20.28 -0.74
N GLN A 145 -0.93 -19.53 -1.71
CA GLN A 145 -0.81 -19.95 -3.12
C GLN A 145 0.64 -20.25 -3.53
N LYS A 146 1.61 -20.06 -2.63
CA LYS A 146 3.05 -20.27 -2.88
C LYS A 146 3.57 -19.51 -4.10
N LYS A 147 3.12 -18.27 -4.27
CA LYS A 147 3.46 -17.40 -5.40
C LYS A 147 3.83 -16.01 -4.94
N TRP A 148 4.73 -15.39 -5.68
CA TRP A 148 4.96 -13.95 -5.61
C TRP A 148 3.83 -13.23 -6.32
N TYR A 149 3.36 -12.16 -5.72
CA TYR A 149 2.42 -11.20 -6.27
C TYR A 149 3.11 -9.86 -6.47
N LEU A 150 2.85 -9.26 -7.61
CA LEU A 150 3.16 -7.87 -7.92
C LEU A 150 1.83 -7.19 -8.19
N ILE A 151 1.38 -6.36 -7.25
CA ILE A 151 0.17 -5.53 -7.37
C ILE A 151 0.61 -4.17 -7.90
N TYR A 152 -0.12 -3.59 -8.83
CA TYR A 152 0.20 -2.28 -9.39
C TYR A 152 -1.01 -1.61 -10.01
N GLN A 153 -0.89 -0.32 -10.25
CA GLN A 153 -1.90 0.42 -11.00
C GLN A 153 -1.56 0.44 -12.50
N ALA A 154 -2.57 0.28 -13.34
CA ALA A 154 -2.41 0.32 -14.78
C ALA A 154 -3.52 1.11 -15.44
N GLY A 155 -3.17 1.88 -16.47
CA GLY A 155 -4.13 2.55 -17.35
C GLY A 155 -4.69 1.56 -18.35
N ALA A 156 -6.00 1.43 -18.42
CA ALA A 156 -6.67 0.58 -19.40
C ALA A 156 -7.53 1.41 -20.37
N PRO A 157 -7.53 1.09 -21.68
CA PRO A 157 -8.38 1.78 -22.65
C PRO A 157 -9.85 1.74 -22.26
N GLY A 158 -10.54 2.86 -22.39
CA GLY A 158 -11.97 2.99 -22.11
C GLY A 158 -12.35 3.06 -20.64
N ARG A 159 -11.39 3.04 -19.72
CA ARG A 159 -11.64 3.16 -18.27
C ARG A 159 -11.32 4.56 -17.77
N LYS A 160 -12.13 5.05 -16.82
CA LYS A 160 -12.05 6.45 -16.34
C LYS A 160 -10.88 6.71 -15.40
N PHE A 161 -10.39 5.70 -14.69
CA PHE A 161 -9.33 5.81 -13.67
C PHE A 161 -8.42 4.59 -13.67
N MET A 162 -7.34 4.67 -12.90
CA MET A 162 -6.37 3.59 -12.78
C MET A 162 -7.00 2.33 -12.21
N HIS A 163 -6.65 1.20 -12.82
CA HIS A 163 -7.12 -0.12 -12.40
C HIS A 163 -6.06 -0.83 -11.59
N VAL A 164 -6.54 -1.68 -10.66
CA VAL A 164 -5.69 -2.57 -9.88
C VAL A 164 -5.39 -3.80 -10.72
N ALA A 165 -4.15 -3.89 -11.18
CA ALA A 165 -3.62 -5.07 -11.84
C ALA A 165 -2.76 -5.89 -10.89
N TYR A 166 -2.60 -7.16 -11.19
CA TYR A 166 -1.58 -7.99 -10.58
C TYR A 166 -0.93 -8.93 -11.60
N SER A 167 0.30 -9.29 -11.30
CA SER A 167 1.07 -10.34 -11.97
C SER A 167 1.62 -11.29 -10.93
N THR A 168 1.86 -12.54 -11.31
CA THR A 168 2.40 -13.54 -10.39
C THR A 168 3.61 -14.27 -10.98
N THR A 169 4.48 -14.77 -10.11
CA THR A 169 5.57 -15.69 -10.48
C THR A 169 5.84 -16.67 -9.34
N GLU A 170 6.44 -17.80 -9.65
CA GLU A 170 7.00 -18.73 -8.65
C GLU A 170 8.46 -18.39 -8.34
N ASP A 171 9.14 -17.65 -9.22
CA ASP A 171 10.55 -17.28 -9.07
C ASP A 171 10.76 -15.77 -9.27
N ILE A 172 10.90 -15.04 -8.16
CA ILE A 172 11.14 -13.59 -8.15
C ILE A 172 12.47 -13.18 -8.80
N THR A 173 13.44 -14.10 -8.90
CA THR A 173 14.77 -13.82 -9.45
C THR A 173 14.76 -13.70 -10.97
N ARG A 174 13.66 -14.11 -11.61
CA ARG A 174 13.51 -14.15 -13.07
C ARG A 174 12.46 -13.14 -13.52
N PRO A 175 12.86 -11.92 -13.90
CA PRO A 175 11.91 -10.86 -14.29
C PRO A 175 11.04 -11.23 -15.51
N GLU A 176 11.48 -12.14 -16.37
CA GLU A 176 10.72 -12.65 -17.51
C GLU A 176 9.65 -13.68 -17.14
N SER A 177 9.69 -14.22 -15.91
CA SER A 177 8.75 -15.27 -15.45
C SER A 177 7.43 -14.69 -14.91
N TRP A 178 7.34 -13.38 -14.72
CA TRP A 178 6.11 -12.74 -14.29
C TRP A 178 5.00 -12.90 -15.33
N SER A 179 3.83 -13.31 -14.88
CA SER A 179 2.65 -13.40 -15.74
C SER A 179 2.28 -12.03 -16.33
N LYS A 180 1.54 -12.04 -17.43
CA LYS A 180 0.85 -10.84 -17.87
C LYS A 180 -0.17 -10.38 -16.83
N ALA A 181 -0.53 -9.09 -16.92
CA ALA A 181 -1.50 -8.46 -16.04
C ALA A 181 -2.83 -9.21 -16.01
N ASP A 182 -3.32 -9.46 -14.83
CA ASP A 182 -4.71 -9.77 -14.57
C ASP A 182 -5.29 -8.72 -13.61
N TRP A 183 -6.61 -8.58 -13.55
CA TRP A 183 -7.28 -7.50 -12.85
C TRP A 183 -7.91 -7.97 -11.55
N VAL A 184 -7.68 -7.26 -10.45
CA VAL A 184 -8.39 -7.51 -9.18
C VAL A 184 -9.90 -7.35 -9.38
N PHE A 185 -10.30 -6.35 -10.17
CA PHE A 185 -11.68 -6.12 -10.60
C PHE A 185 -11.78 -6.30 -12.12
N PRO A 186 -12.18 -7.50 -12.63
CA PRO A 186 -12.10 -7.82 -14.06
C PRO A 186 -12.96 -6.93 -14.97
N ARG A 187 -14.08 -6.43 -14.45
CA ARG A 187 -15.00 -5.54 -15.18
C ARG A 187 -15.13 -4.22 -14.40
N GLU A 188 -15.39 -3.14 -15.13
CA GLU A 188 -15.63 -1.83 -14.50
C GLU A 188 -16.83 -1.86 -13.56
N GLU A 189 -17.89 -2.59 -13.94
CA GLU A 189 -19.08 -2.75 -13.11
C GLU A 189 -18.82 -3.54 -11.81
N SER A 190 -17.82 -4.42 -11.82
CA SER A 190 -17.39 -5.17 -10.65
C SER A 190 -16.42 -4.41 -9.74
N ASP A 191 -15.94 -3.25 -10.17
CA ASP A 191 -15.07 -2.40 -9.35
C ASP A 191 -15.93 -1.56 -8.39
N PRO A 192 -15.88 -1.82 -7.09
CA PRO A 192 -16.71 -1.10 -6.13
C PRO A 192 -16.21 0.33 -5.86
N ARG A 193 -15.01 0.70 -6.35
CA ARG A 193 -14.37 1.99 -6.14
C ARG A 193 -14.90 3.02 -7.13
N LYS A 194 -16.03 3.64 -6.83
CA LYS A 194 -16.76 4.56 -7.74
C LYS A 194 -15.94 5.79 -8.15
N GLU A 195 -15.03 6.23 -7.28
CA GLU A 195 -14.18 7.41 -7.48
C GLU A 195 -12.74 7.05 -7.91
N GLY A 196 -12.48 5.76 -8.18
CA GLY A 196 -11.13 5.28 -8.49
C GLY A 196 -10.23 5.19 -7.26
N GLY A 197 -8.94 5.31 -7.46
CA GLY A 197 -7.92 5.26 -6.42
C GLY A 197 -6.54 5.03 -7.01
N LEU A 198 -5.53 5.16 -6.16
CA LEU A 198 -4.12 4.98 -6.52
C LEU A 198 -3.33 4.45 -5.31
N ASP A 199 -2.09 4.00 -5.57
CA ASP A 199 -1.14 3.50 -4.57
C ASP A 199 -1.72 2.37 -3.74
N TYR A 200 -2.02 1.30 -4.45
CA TYR A 200 -2.70 0.13 -3.92
C TYR A 200 -1.79 -0.69 -2.99
N TRP A 201 -2.33 -1.03 -1.81
CA TRP A 201 -1.60 -1.77 -0.80
C TRP A 201 -2.41 -2.94 -0.25
N MET A 202 -1.87 -4.16 -0.39
CA MET A 202 -2.45 -5.37 0.17
C MET A 202 -1.70 -5.75 1.45
N ILE A 203 -2.45 -6.17 2.46
CA ILE A 203 -1.94 -6.78 3.69
C ILE A 203 -2.94 -7.81 4.17
N CYS A 204 -2.45 -8.94 4.71
CA CYS A 204 -3.33 -9.99 5.21
C CYS A 204 -3.16 -10.19 6.72
N ASP A 205 -4.26 -10.49 7.40
CA ASP A 205 -4.25 -11.16 8.69
C ASP A 205 -4.45 -12.69 8.52
N GLN A 206 -4.95 -13.36 9.53
CA GLN A 206 -5.14 -14.83 9.49
C GLN A 206 -6.36 -15.26 8.66
N GLU A 207 -7.32 -14.38 8.46
CA GLU A 207 -8.63 -14.67 7.87
C GLU A 207 -8.87 -13.92 6.57
N ARG A 208 -8.35 -12.69 6.47
CA ARG A 208 -8.71 -11.73 5.41
C ARG A 208 -7.51 -11.13 4.73
N ALA A 209 -7.70 -10.82 3.44
CA ALA A 209 -6.84 -9.91 2.69
C ALA A 209 -7.50 -8.53 2.64
N TYR A 210 -6.78 -7.52 3.10
CA TYR A 210 -7.20 -6.13 3.10
C TYR A 210 -6.51 -5.38 1.97
N PHE A 211 -7.27 -4.52 1.32
CA PHE A 211 -6.82 -3.67 0.24
C PHE A 211 -7.02 -2.21 0.64
N PHE A 212 -5.91 -1.49 0.81
CA PHE A 212 -5.90 -0.06 1.12
C PHE A 212 -5.55 0.75 -0.13
N TYR A 213 -6.10 1.96 -0.24
CA TYR A 213 -5.79 2.91 -1.30
C TYR A 213 -6.17 4.32 -0.90
N THR A 214 -5.68 5.30 -1.65
CA THR A 214 -6.04 6.72 -1.53
C THR A 214 -6.62 7.23 -2.85
N ASN A 215 -7.29 8.38 -2.84
CA ASN A 215 -7.81 9.05 -4.04
C ASN A 215 -7.63 10.57 -4.00
N LEU A 216 -6.59 11.05 -3.31
CA LEU A 216 -6.19 12.46 -3.23
C LEU A 216 -7.22 13.40 -2.58
N ASN A 217 -8.13 12.87 -1.79
CA ASN A 217 -9.23 13.63 -1.18
C ASN A 217 -9.19 13.63 0.36
N GLY A 218 -8.03 13.38 0.95
CA GLY A 218 -7.89 13.33 2.41
C GLY A 218 -8.37 12.00 3.03
N LYS A 219 -8.58 10.96 2.23
CA LYS A 219 -9.10 9.69 2.72
C LYS A 219 -8.20 8.52 2.33
N MET A 220 -7.97 7.65 3.30
CA MET A 220 -7.50 6.29 3.07
C MET A 220 -8.69 5.36 3.12
N TRP A 221 -8.89 4.60 2.07
CA TRP A 221 -9.98 3.66 1.89
C TRP A 221 -9.51 2.24 2.17
N ARG A 222 -10.43 1.37 2.54
CA ARG A 222 -10.21 -0.03 2.82
C ARG A 222 -11.32 -0.88 2.22
N LEU A 223 -10.92 -2.01 1.61
CA LEU A 223 -11.80 -3.15 1.26
C LEU A 223 -11.17 -4.41 1.85
N TRP A 224 -11.93 -5.48 1.91
CA TRP A 224 -11.39 -6.78 2.29
C TRP A 224 -12.12 -7.91 1.56
N THR A 225 -11.45 -9.06 1.50
CA THR A 225 -11.99 -10.34 1.05
C THR A 225 -11.51 -11.45 1.98
N GLU A 226 -12.20 -12.59 2.01
CA GLU A 226 -11.69 -13.77 2.70
C GLU A 226 -10.35 -14.19 2.07
N LEU A 227 -9.40 -14.65 2.90
CA LEU A 227 -8.05 -14.99 2.43
C LEU A 227 -8.04 -16.04 1.32
N LYS A 228 -9.00 -16.99 1.36
CA LYS A 228 -9.17 -18.04 0.34
C LYS A 228 -9.62 -17.53 -1.01
N ASP A 229 -10.27 -16.36 -1.05
CA ASP A 229 -10.86 -15.80 -2.27
C ASP A 229 -9.91 -14.79 -2.94
N PHE A 230 -8.80 -14.42 -2.25
CA PHE A 230 -7.77 -13.53 -2.81
C PHE A 230 -7.18 -14.10 -4.13
N PRO A 231 -7.01 -13.29 -5.17
CA PRO A 231 -7.09 -11.83 -5.28
C PRO A 231 -8.46 -11.27 -5.75
N ARG A 232 -9.54 -11.98 -5.51
CA ARG A 232 -10.91 -11.63 -5.92
C ARG A 232 -11.81 -11.42 -4.71
N GLY A 233 -13.09 -11.15 -4.95
CA GLY A 233 -14.13 -11.18 -3.91
C GLY A 233 -14.14 -10.00 -2.97
N PHE A 234 -13.42 -8.91 -3.27
CA PHE A 234 -13.39 -7.72 -2.42
C PHE A 234 -14.77 -7.07 -2.32
N GLY A 235 -15.17 -6.74 -1.09
CA GLY A 235 -16.41 -6.07 -0.77
C GLY A 235 -16.42 -4.57 -1.13
N HIS A 236 -17.33 -3.83 -0.53
CA HIS A 236 -17.44 -2.38 -0.74
C HIS A 236 -16.36 -1.62 0.03
N PRO A 237 -15.88 -0.48 -0.52
CA PRO A 237 -14.89 0.36 0.16
C PRO A 237 -15.51 1.08 1.37
N GLU A 238 -14.73 1.15 2.43
CA GLU A 238 -15.01 1.90 3.64
C GLU A 238 -13.90 2.93 3.86
N VAL A 239 -14.23 4.08 4.46
CA VAL A 239 -13.23 5.05 4.89
C VAL A 239 -12.52 4.50 6.13
N ALA A 240 -11.23 4.15 5.99
CA ALA A 240 -10.41 3.68 7.10
C ALA A 240 -9.82 4.84 7.91
N LEU A 241 -9.43 5.91 7.23
CA LEU A 241 -8.88 7.13 7.83
C LEU A 241 -9.33 8.35 7.02
N GLU A 242 -9.74 9.41 7.70
CA GLU A 242 -9.97 10.73 7.11
C GLU A 242 -9.12 11.76 7.86
N ALA A 243 -8.20 12.41 7.18
CA ALA A 243 -7.26 13.38 7.71
C ALA A 243 -6.67 14.24 6.58
N ASP A 244 -5.82 15.22 6.93
CA ASP A 244 -5.00 15.92 5.95
C ASP A 244 -3.88 15.00 5.45
N VAL A 245 -4.24 14.07 4.54
CA VAL A 245 -3.36 13.08 3.91
C VAL A 245 -3.51 13.15 2.40
N PHE A 246 -2.51 12.66 1.67
CA PHE A 246 -2.46 12.81 0.23
C PHE A 246 -2.54 11.46 -0.50
N GLU A 247 -1.45 10.67 -0.50
CA GLU A 247 -1.35 9.41 -1.25
C GLU A 247 -0.42 8.41 -0.56
N ALA A 248 -0.08 7.29 -1.21
CA ALA A 248 0.93 6.32 -0.79
C ALA A 248 0.74 5.83 0.66
N SER A 249 -0.44 5.29 0.97
CA SER A 249 -0.71 4.67 2.27
C SER A 249 -0.20 3.24 2.30
N HIS A 250 0.79 2.97 3.16
CA HIS A 250 1.37 1.64 3.32
C HIS A 250 1.21 1.15 4.75
N THR A 251 0.59 -0.03 4.90
CA THR A 251 0.18 -0.60 6.18
C THR A 251 1.01 -1.83 6.53
N TYR A 252 1.48 -1.93 7.76
CA TYR A 252 2.40 -2.95 8.25
C TYR A 252 1.94 -3.54 9.56
N ARG A 253 2.24 -4.82 9.78
CA ARG A 253 2.15 -5.46 11.09
C ARG A 253 3.44 -5.19 11.86
N LEU A 254 3.34 -4.77 13.12
CA LEU A 254 4.48 -4.58 14.00
C LEU A 254 4.87 -5.91 14.66
N LYS A 255 6.08 -6.40 14.38
CA LYS A 255 6.61 -7.65 14.95
C LYS A 255 6.64 -7.62 16.47
N GLY A 256 6.12 -8.66 17.10
CA GLY A 256 6.09 -8.77 18.56
C GLY A 256 5.05 -7.88 19.24
N LEU A 257 4.30 -7.09 18.49
CA LEU A 257 3.22 -6.24 18.99
C LEU A 257 1.90 -6.66 18.33
N ASN A 258 0.81 -6.56 19.08
CA ASN A 258 -0.51 -6.77 18.51
C ASN A 258 -1.05 -5.44 17.95
N LYS A 259 -0.31 -4.88 16.98
CA LYS A 259 -0.61 -3.57 16.40
C LYS A 259 -0.21 -3.51 14.92
N TYR A 260 -0.88 -2.62 14.22
CA TYR A 260 -0.59 -2.25 12.84
C TYR A 260 -0.19 -0.78 12.77
N LEU A 261 0.76 -0.49 11.89
CA LEU A 261 1.23 0.84 11.57
C LEU A 261 0.86 1.15 10.13
N THR A 262 0.19 2.27 9.86
CA THR A 262 0.14 2.83 8.52
C THR A 262 0.97 4.09 8.44
N VAL A 263 1.78 4.19 7.40
CA VAL A 263 2.46 5.42 7.00
C VAL A 263 1.80 5.93 5.73
N ILE A 264 1.57 7.24 5.66
CA ILE A 264 0.82 7.84 4.55
C ILE A 264 1.40 9.20 4.20
N GLU A 265 1.54 9.47 2.92
CA GLU A 265 2.09 10.72 2.42
C GLU A 265 1.13 11.89 2.65
N ALA A 266 1.70 13.04 2.99
CA ALA A 266 1.03 14.31 3.11
C ALA A 266 1.86 15.40 2.41
N GLY A 267 1.25 16.55 2.17
CA GLY A 267 1.91 17.67 1.51
C GLY A 267 1.67 18.98 2.22
N GLN A 268 2.70 19.82 2.27
CA GLN A 268 2.58 21.19 2.74
C GLN A 268 3.53 22.12 1.98
N ALA A 269 3.03 23.25 1.50
CA ALA A 269 3.82 24.25 0.75
C ALA A 269 4.62 23.65 -0.43
N GLY A 270 4.04 22.67 -1.13
CA GLY A 270 4.65 21.96 -2.26
C GLY A 270 5.65 20.87 -1.88
N ARG A 271 6.01 20.72 -0.60
CA ARG A 271 6.87 19.63 -0.10
C ARG A 271 6.06 18.42 0.33
N ARG A 272 6.69 17.24 0.27
CA ARG A 272 6.13 15.96 0.66
C ARG A 272 6.76 15.46 1.94
N TYR A 273 5.95 14.85 2.81
CA TYR A 273 6.36 14.21 4.06
C TYR A 273 5.40 13.07 4.41
N TYR A 274 5.77 12.25 5.38
CA TYR A 274 4.96 11.12 5.83
C TYR A 274 4.40 11.34 7.22
N LYS A 275 3.15 10.97 7.40
CA LYS A 275 2.45 10.81 8.67
C LYS A 275 2.40 9.33 9.07
N ALA A 276 2.11 9.05 10.34
CA ALA A 276 1.96 7.69 10.86
C ALA A 276 0.76 7.58 11.78
N TYR A 277 0.08 6.43 11.68
CA TYR A 277 -1.09 6.08 12.50
C TYR A 277 -0.98 4.63 12.96
N LEU A 278 -1.56 4.32 14.13
CA LEU A 278 -1.62 2.98 14.70
C LEU A 278 -3.05 2.47 14.76
N ALA A 279 -3.22 1.15 14.61
CA ALA A 279 -4.46 0.44 14.88
C ALA A 279 -4.16 -0.91 15.57
N ASP A 280 -5.13 -1.41 16.33
CA ASP A 280 -5.06 -2.75 16.93
C ASP A 280 -5.48 -3.85 15.95
N ARG A 281 -6.25 -3.48 14.92
CA ARG A 281 -6.78 -4.37 13.88
C ARG A 281 -6.82 -3.67 12.54
N LEU A 282 -6.71 -4.41 11.45
CA LEU A 282 -6.77 -3.86 10.09
C LEU A 282 -8.15 -3.27 9.75
N ASP A 283 -9.22 -3.80 10.34
CA ASP A 283 -10.58 -3.28 10.24
C ASP A 283 -10.94 -2.27 11.37
N GLY A 284 -9.98 -1.96 12.23
CA GLY A 284 -10.15 -1.05 13.36
C GLY A 284 -10.01 0.43 13.00
N ARG A 285 -10.07 1.26 14.04
CA ARG A 285 -9.83 2.71 13.96
C ARG A 285 -8.33 2.98 13.98
N TRP A 286 -7.90 3.87 13.11
CA TRP A 286 -6.54 4.40 13.08
C TRP A 286 -6.41 5.60 14.01
N THR A 287 -5.41 5.59 14.88
CA THR A 287 -5.11 6.66 15.83
C THR A 287 -3.79 7.35 15.46
N PRO A 288 -3.70 8.69 15.56
CA PRO A 288 -2.49 9.42 15.26
C PRO A 288 -1.31 8.97 16.13
N LEU A 289 -0.13 8.80 15.50
CA LEU A 289 1.15 8.57 16.16
C LEU A 289 2.14 9.68 15.84
N ALA A 290 2.22 10.11 14.59
CA ALA A 290 3.05 11.19 14.09
C ALA A 290 2.33 11.81 12.87
N ASP A 291 1.41 12.74 13.11
CA ASP A 291 0.43 13.18 12.11
C ASP A 291 0.49 14.69 11.79
N THR A 292 1.52 15.38 12.26
CA THR A 292 1.76 16.79 11.93
C THR A 292 3.08 16.98 11.20
N GLN A 293 3.22 18.10 10.52
CA GLN A 293 4.45 18.44 9.82
C GLN A 293 5.62 18.74 10.79
N GLU A 294 5.33 19.25 12.00
CA GLU A 294 6.32 19.54 13.05
C GLU A 294 6.82 18.24 13.73
N LYS A 295 5.97 17.21 13.75
CA LYS A 295 6.28 15.88 14.31
C LYS A 295 5.83 14.79 13.33
N PRO A 296 6.47 14.71 12.15
CA PRO A 296 6.10 13.75 11.13
C PRO A 296 6.71 12.37 11.41
N PHE A 297 6.21 11.34 10.73
CA PHE A 297 6.95 10.09 10.62
C PHE A 297 8.32 10.33 9.96
N ALA A 298 8.33 10.95 8.79
CA ALA A 298 9.54 11.35 8.07
C ALA A 298 9.25 12.57 7.20
N GLY A 299 10.02 13.65 7.39
CA GLY A 299 9.88 14.88 6.62
C GLY A 299 10.99 15.87 6.96
N TRP A 300 10.98 17.03 6.37
CA TRP A 300 12.06 18.04 6.54
C TRP A 300 12.24 18.53 7.99
N ALA A 301 11.29 18.26 8.89
CA ALA A 301 11.43 18.58 10.31
C ALA A 301 12.36 17.60 11.07
N ASN A 302 12.44 16.34 10.64
CA ASN A 302 13.15 15.28 11.33
C ASN A 302 14.08 14.43 10.45
N VAL A 303 14.29 14.79 9.18
CA VAL A 303 15.15 14.07 8.24
C VAL A 303 16.32 14.96 7.81
N GLY A 304 17.54 14.40 7.81
CA GLY A 304 18.75 15.07 7.32
C GLY A 304 19.68 14.12 6.57
N PRO A 305 20.76 14.62 5.96
CA PRO A 305 21.77 13.77 5.32
C PRO A 305 22.52 12.93 6.34
N ALA A 306 22.91 11.71 5.98
CA ALA A 306 23.89 10.96 6.72
C ALA A 306 25.26 11.66 6.65
N GLN A 307 26.19 11.32 7.57
CA GLN A 307 27.53 11.89 7.56
C GLN A 307 28.24 11.68 6.22
N GLY A 308 28.74 12.76 5.63
CA GLY A 308 29.44 12.73 4.34
C GLY A 308 28.53 12.64 3.11
N VAL A 309 27.22 12.73 3.29
CA VAL A 309 26.24 12.76 2.19
C VAL A 309 25.86 14.20 1.89
N GLU A 310 26.06 14.63 0.63
CA GLU A 310 25.59 15.91 0.15
C GLU A 310 24.06 15.97 0.14
N PRO A 311 23.44 17.11 0.55
CA PRO A 311 21.99 17.26 0.53
C PRO A 311 21.42 17.13 -0.88
N TRP A 312 20.53 16.16 -1.09
CA TRP A 312 19.90 15.91 -2.38
C TRP A 312 18.37 15.85 -2.33
N THR A 313 17.80 15.90 -1.14
CA THR A 313 16.34 15.88 -0.95
C THR A 313 15.92 16.69 0.27
N ASP A 314 14.79 17.35 0.17
CA ASP A 314 13.99 17.92 1.24
C ASP A 314 12.49 17.53 1.06
N ASN A 315 12.25 16.54 0.20
CA ASN A 315 10.97 15.88 -0.01
C ASN A 315 11.11 14.40 0.29
N ILE A 316 10.25 13.88 1.16
CA ILE A 316 10.14 12.45 1.45
C ILE A 316 8.80 12.01 0.89
N SER A 317 8.83 11.30 -0.22
CA SER A 317 7.65 10.94 -1.01
C SER A 317 7.67 9.46 -1.33
N HIS A 318 6.55 8.90 -1.68
CA HIS A 318 6.22 7.50 -1.97
C HIS A 318 7.31 6.51 -1.54
N GLY A 319 7.16 5.95 -0.33
CA GLY A 319 8.19 5.10 0.27
C GLY A 319 7.60 3.89 0.98
N GLU A 320 8.45 2.90 1.23
CA GLU A 320 8.11 1.63 1.86
C GLU A 320 9.06 1.33 3.03
N LEU A 321 8.52 0.88 4.17
CA LEU A 321 9.32 0.30 5.25
C LEU A 321 9.92 -1.03 4.80
N LEU A 322 11.21 -1.25 5.06
CA LEU A 322 11.82 -2.56 4.83
C LEU A 322 11.21 -3.59 5.77
N ARG A 323 10.66 -4.62 5.19
CA ARG A 323 9.96 -5.69 5.90
C ARG A 323 10.92 -6.73 6.48
N ASP A 324 10.58 -7.29 7.61
CA ASP A 324 11.29 -8.41 8.26
C ASP A 324 10.97 -9.75 7.57
N ALA A 325 9.78 -9.83 6.96
CA ALA A 325 9.34 -10.95 6.13
C ALA A 325 8.85 -10.44 4.77
N SER A 326 9.01 -11.26 3.73
CA SER A 326 8.57 -10.91 2.38
C SER A 326 7.13 -11.35 2.06
N ASP A 327 6.40 -11.85 3.05
CA ASP A 327 5.07 -12.42 2.86
C ASP A 327 3.92 -11.39 2.97
N GLU A 328 2.69 -11.87 2.77
CA GLU A 328 1.45 -11.10 2.78
C GLU A 328 1.12 -10.41 4.10
N THR A 329 1.83 -10.72 5.19
CA THR A 329 1.59 -10.08 6.49
C THR A 329 2.22 -8.70 6.61
N MET A 330 3.06 -8.30 5.67
CA MET A 330 3.76 -7.01 5.67
C MET A 330 4.43 -6.68 7.01
N THR A 331 5.06 -7.69 7.64
CA THR A 331 5.63 -7.52 8.97
C THR A 331 6.92 -6.70 8.94
N VAL A 332 7.03 -5.70 9.82
CA VAL A 332 8.24 -4.91 10.05
C VAL A 332 8.74 -5.10 11.47
N ASP A 333 10.06 -5.01 11.66
CA ASP A 333 10.69 -5.04 12.98
C ASP A 333 10.75 -3.63 13.57
N PRO A 334 10.00 -3.33 14.65
CA PRO A 334 10.02 -2.02 15.30
C PRO A 334 11.40 -1.58 15.80
N ALA A 335 12.29 -2.53 16.10
CA ALA A 335 13.64 -2.24 16.58
C ALA A 335 14.62 -1.90 15.44
N ASN A 336 14.23 -2.13 14.18
CA ASN A 336 15.11 -1.95 13.01
C ASN A 336 14.36 -1.29 11.83
N LEU A 337 13.68 -0.20 12.10
CA LEU A 337 12.95 0.52 11.05
C LEU A 337 13.93 1.12 10.04
N ARG A 338 13.69 0.86 8.76
CA ARG A 338 14.34 1.50 7.62
C ARG A 338 13.29 1.80 6.57
N PHE A 339 13.37 2.95 5.93
CA PHE A 339 12.35 3.42 5.00
C PHE A 339 12.99 3.78 3.66
N VAL A 340 12.67 3.02 2.62
CA VAL A 340 13.05 3.35 1.24
C VAL A 340 12.07 4.37 0.70
N PHE A 341 12.54 5.43 0.06
CA PHE A 341 11.70 6.54 -0.35
C PHE A 341 12.20 7.16 -1.67
N GLN A 342 11.31 7.83 -2.37
CA GLN A 342 11.70 8.72 -3.44
C GLN A 342 11.89 10.15 -2.91
N GLY A 343 12.92 10.82 -3.39
CA GLY A 343 13.27 12.16 -2.94
C GLY A 343 13.74 13.07 -4.07
N VAL A 344 13.67 14.37 -3.82
CA VAL A 344 14.16 15.45 -4.68
C VAL A 344 14.23 16.73 -3.85
N LEU A 345 15.13 17.65 -4.18
CA LEU A 345 15.11 19.01 -3.61
C LEU A 345 13.93 19.81 -4.17
N GLN A 346 13.25 20.57 -3.31
CA GLN A 346 12.14 21.43 -3.72
C GLN A 346 12.53 22.42 -4.83
N LYS A 347 13.75 22.94 -4.76
CA LYS A 347 14.29 23.87 -5.77
C LYS A 347 14.48 23.24 -7.15
N ASP A 348 14.62 21.90 -7.21
CA ASP A 348 14.87 21.15 -8.45
C ASP A 348 13.57 20.60 -9.08
N LYS A 349 12.41 20.89 -8.47
CA LYS A 349 11.10 20.53 -9.04
C LYS A 349 10.72 21.51 -10.15
N PRO A 350 10.58 21.03 -11.39
CA PRO A 350 9.97 21.83 -12.45
C PRO A 350 8.46 22.00 -12.19
N GLY A 351 7.83 22.94 -12.90
CA GLY A 351 6.38 23.14 -12.82
C GLY A 351 5.54 21.95 -13.32
N ASP A 352 6.12 21.13 -14.18
CA ASP A 352 5.50 19.90 -14.70
C ASP A 352 5.85 18.72 -13.78
N TYR A 353 4.85 18.14 -13.11
CA TYR A 353 5.01 16.98 -12.24
C TYR A 353 5.67 15.79 -12.94
N GLY A 354 5.35 15.55 -14.22
CA GLY A 354 5.90 14.44 -14.99
C GLY A 354 7.41 14.54 -15.27
N LYS A 355 8.01 15.70 -15.01
CA LYS A 355 9.45 15.97 -15.20
C LYS A 355 10.25 16.08 -13.91
N ILE A 356 9.62 15.87 -12.76
CA ILE A 356 10.33 15.90 -11.47
C ILE A 356 11.34 14.74 -11.44
N PRO A 357 12.66 15.02 -11.23
CA PRO A 357 13.72 14.02 -11.33
C PRO A 357 13.86 13.23 -10.01
N TRP A 358 12.84 12.48 -9.64
CA TRP A 358 12.85 11.66 -8.45
C TRP A 358 13.95 10.61 -8.48
N ARG A 359 14.57 10.38 -7.32
CA ARG A 359 15.59 9.36 -7.07
C ARG A 359 15.22 8.61 -5.79
N ILE A 360 15.69 7.37 -5.66
CA ILE A 360 15.42 6.53 -4.49
C ILE A 360 16.62 6.56 -3.54
N GLY A 361 16.33 6.72 -2.26
CA GLY A 361 17.26 6.58 -1.15
C GLY A 361 16.64 5.77 0.00
N ILE A 362 17.39 5.62 1.08
CA ILE A 362 16.95 4.93 2.29
C ILE A 362 17.13 5.82 3.51
N LEU A 363 16.12 5.85 4.39
CA LEU A 363 16.19 6.44 5.73
C LEU A 363 16.56 5.36 6.74
N THR A 364 17.46 5.72 7.65
CA THR A 364 17.78 4.96 8.85
C THR A 364 17.65 5.86 10.08
N PRO A 365 17.30 5.32 11.27
CA PRO A 365 17.32 6.12 12.49
C PRO A 365 18.66 6.78 12.71
N ALA A 366 18.66 8.09 13.07
CA ALA A 366 19.88 8.74 13.49
C ALA A 366 20.37 8.12 14.82
N LYS A 367 21.66 7.92 14.92
CA LYS A 367 22.31 7.43 16.16
C LYS A 367 22.39 8.53 17.21
#